data_221c7acb2a57d3a7e11c7ca682d00e4c
#
_entry.id   221c7acb2a57d3a7e11c7ca682d00e4c
#
_cell.length_a   1.000
_cell.length_b   1.000
_cell.length_c   1.000
_cell.angle_alpha   90.00
_cell.angle_beta   90.00
_cell.angle_gamma   90.00
#
_symmetry.space_group_name_H-M   'P 1'
#
loop_
_entity.id
_entity.type
_entity.pdbx_description
1 polymer ?
#
loop_
_entity_poly.entity_id
_entity_poly.type
_entity_poly.pdbx_seq_one_letter_code
_entity_poly.pdbx_strand_id
1 'polypeptide(L)'
;MRRIALYSVLLAMAAPWAGAQTTDRATKELIEKLLARIDGLEKRVAELENGKAAAPAAAPEAVTAAPPAKAVSATQAMHQSHDQAPAPQTAGPEATPVYPSLKIAGFSDLDFSATNLHSAATGFGAQTLLETHSGFEEGQFTLHLSSALSPKVTMFGEITLTARSDASTGSPAAAGFNAEVERIMIRYDANDYFKVSFGRYHTPINYWNTAFHHGQWLQTTISRPEMTQFGGSFIPVHFVGSLIEGAAPAGGLNLNYAVGMGNGRGQVISRGGDFSDINNNRAWLVDSFIKPDALYGLQLGGSLYHDSLNPLTAPAAREWIESAHLVWQKETPEFIAEFANVGHQPISGATATNSQAWYVQTAYRLPWLQKLWKPYYRFEYIHVPKSDAIFRTVVPTFHASTFGVRYDITTFAAFKFEYRSYVRRDAPNFYGFFGQTSFTF
;
A
#
# COMPACT_ATOMS: atom_id res chain seq x y z
N MET A 1 44.54 42.51 17.63
CA MET A 1 44.61 41.24 18.38
C MET A 1 43.33 40.42 18.16
N ARG A 2 43.12 39.90 16.96
CA ARG A 2 41.97 39.01 16.63
C ARG A 2 42.27 38.19 15.37
N ARG A 3 43.42 37.48 15.31
CA ARG A 3 43.76 36.58 14.18
C ARG A 3 44.61 35.37 14.57
N ILE A 4 44.52 34.86 15.81
CA ILE A 4 45.30 33.69 16.29
C ILE A 4 44.44 32.57 16.89
N ALA A 5 43.10 32.61 16.73
CA ALA A 5 42.20 31.58 17.31
C ALA A 5 41.58 30.61 16.27
N LEU A 6 42.03 30.65 14.99
CA LEU A 6 41.40 29.80 13.95
C LEU A 6 42.29 28.65 13.42
N TYR A 7 43.50 28.52 13.93
CA TYR A 7 44.45 27.46 13.46
C TYR A 7 44.63 26.29 14.44
N SER A 8 44.03 26.34 15.64
CA SER A 8 44.21 25.30 16.64
C SER A 8 43.10 24.21 16.65
N VAL A 9 42.07 24.33 15.80
CA VAL A 9 40.98 23.33 15.71
C VAL A 9 41.16 22.36 14.51
N LEU A 10 42.08 22.67 13.60
CA LEU A 10 42.31 21.84 12.42
C LEU A 10 43.45 20.80 12.55
N LEU A 11 44.13 20.75 13.72
CA LEU A 11 45.25 19.82 13.95
C LEU A 11 44.92 18.65 14.89
N ALA A 12 43.65 18.50 15.33
CA ALA A 12 43.24 17.42 16.22
C ALA A 12 42.44 16.28 15.52
N MET A 13 42.38 16.29 14.17
CA MET A 13 41.72 15.22 13.40
C MET A 13 42.66 14.41 12.51
N ALA A 14 43.94 14.40 12.83
CA ALA A 14 44.90 13.50 12.19
C ALA A 14 45.41 12.47 13.20
N ALA A 15 44.53 11.63 13.71
CA ALA A 15 44.91 10.35 14.33
C ALA A 15 44.92 9.27 13.24
N PRO A 16 45.95 8.42 13.15
CA PRO A 16 46.13 7.51 12.04
C PRO A 16 45.16 6.36 12.10
N TRP A 17 44.28 6.24 11.12
CA TRP A 17 43.61 5.00 10.79
C TRP A 17 44.61 4.03 10.15
N ALA A 18 45.49 3.47 10.94
CA ALA A 18 46.28 2.28 10.60
C ALA A 18 45.56 1.05 11.09
N GLY A 19 44.36 0.79 10.55
CA GLY A 19 43.71 -0.50 10.58
C GLY A 19 43.95 -1.16 9.23
N ALA A 20 44.92 -2.05 9.15
CA ALA A 20 45.24 -2.81 7.96
C ALA A 20 43.97 -3.54 7.46
N GLN A 21 43.42 -3.06 6.33
CA GLN A 21 42.55 -3.87 5.51
C GLN A 21 43.40 -4.96 4.87
N THR A 22 43.51 -6.10 5.52
CA THR A 22 43.79 -7.34 4.81
C THR A 22 42.53 -7.63 3.99
N THR A 23 42.49 -7.08 2.79
CA THR A 23 41.47 -7.49 1.80
C THR A 23 41.75 -8.97 1.58
N ASP A 24 40.83 -9.79 2.11
CA ASP A 24 40.96 -11.23 2.06
C ASP A 24 41.12 -11.64 0.59
N ARG A 25 42.09 -12.53 0.33
CA ARG A 25 42.40 -13.07 -1.01
C ARG A 25 41.16 -13.54 -1.72
N ALA A 26 40.18 -14.13 -0.97
CA ALA A 26 38.89 -14.55 -1.47
C ALA A 26 38.01 -13.40 -2.00
N THR A 27 38.07 -12.22 -1.36
CA THR A 27 37.35 -11.02 -1.82
C THR A 27 37.96 -10.46 -3.13
N LYS A 28 39.27 -10.47 -3.27
CA LYS A 28 39.91 -10.08 -4.53
C LYS A 28 39.57 -11.04 -5.67
N GLU A 29 39.67 -12.33 -5.43
CA GLU A 29 39.28 -13.36 -6.42
C GLU A 29 37.80 -13.25 -6.83
N LEU A 30 36.93 -12.89 -5.90
CA LEU A 30 35.50 -12.67 -6.19
C LEU A 30 35.29 -11.42 -7.06
N ILE A 31 35.98 -10.33 -6.74
CA ILE A 31 35.91 -9.08 -7.52
C ILE A 31 36.44 -9.32 -8.95
N GLU A 32 37.55 -10.00 -9.12
CA GLU A 32 38.09 -10.33 -10.45
C GLU A 32 37.11 -11.21 -11.27
N LYS A 33 36.48 -12.20 -10.63
CA LYS A 33 35.44 -13.01 -11.30
C LYS A 33 34.21 -12.19 -11.70
N LEU A 34 33.79 -11.25 -10.86
CA LEU A 34 32.64 -10.36 -11.17
C LEU A 34 32.99 -9.40 -12.32
N LEU A 35 34.18 -8.82 -12.34
CA LEU A 35 34.63 -7.95 -13.42
C LEU A 35 34.71 -8.73 -14.76
N ALA A 36 35.30 -9.92 -14.77
CA ALA A 36 35.34 -10.76 -15.96
C ALA A 36 33.97 -11.15 -16.48
N ARG A 37 32.98 -11.30 -15.59
CA ARG A 37 31.61 -11.59 -15.98
C ARG A 37 30.90 -10.36 -16.55
N ILE A 38 31.18 -9.16 -16.03
CA ILE A 38 30.69 -7.89 -16.57
C ILE A 38 31.20 -7.69 -17.98
N ASP A 39 32.53 -7.81 -18.22
CA ASP A 39 33.15 -7.70 -19.54
C ASP A 39 32.55 -8.69 -20.56
N GLY A 40 32.27 -9.93 -20.10
CA GLY A 40 31.62 -10.95 -20.93
C GLY A 40 30.17 -10.61 -21.30
N LEU A 41 29.43 -9.96 -20.39
CA LEU A 41 28.07 -9.51 -20.65
C LEU A 41 28.04 -8.29 -21.59
N GLU A 42 28.95 -7.32 -21.39
CA GLU A 42 29.07 -6.15 -22.25
C GLU A 42 29.41 -6.55 -23.70
N LYS A 43 30.32 -7.50 -23.86
CA LYS A 43 30.67 -8.05 -25.19
C LYS A 43 29.45 -8.71 -25.86
N ARG A 44 28.66 -9.43 -25.09
CA ARG A 44 27.46 -10.11 -25.62
C ARG A 44 26.33 -9.13 -25.97
N VAL A 45 26.19 -8.03 -25.20
CA VAL A 45 25.30 -6.91 -25.54
C VAL A 45 25.72 -6.25 -26.85
N ALA A 46 27.02 -5.94 -27.02
CA ALA A 46 27.54 -5.37 -28.24
C ALA A 46 27.36 -6.28 -29.46
N GLU A 47 27.51 -7.60 -29.30
CA GLU A 47 27.24 -8.58 -30.35
C GLU A 47 25.75 -8.62 -30.76
N LEU A 48 24.85 -8.53 -29.78
CA LEU A 48 23.40 -8.48 -30.02
C LEU A 48 22.95 -7.17 -30.67
N GLU A 49 23.55 -6.04 -30.30
CA GLU A 49 23.27 -4.74 -30.89
C GLU A 49 23.78 -4.68 -32.34
N ASN A 50 24.96 -5.20 -32.61
CA ASN A 50 25.51 -5.32 -33.98
C ASN A 50 24.74 -6.32 -34.87
N GLY A 51 24.21 -7.39 -34.28
CA GLY A 51 23.35 -8.35 -34.99
C GLY A 51 21.99 -7.78 -35.43
N LYS A 52 21.46 -6.78 -34.71
CA LYS A 52 20.25 -6.04 -35.09
C LYS A 52 20.45 -5.05 -36.25
N ALA A 53 21.67 -4.61 -36.49
CA ALA A 53 22.01 -3.66 -37.57
C ALA A 53 22.14 -4.29 -38.95
N ALA A 54 22.06 -5.62 -39.08
CA ALA A 54 22.32 -6.35 -40.36
C ALA A 54 21.08 -6.92 -41.05
N ALA A 55 19.86 -6.43 -40.79
CA ALA A 55 18.67 -6.79 -41.57
C ALA A 55 18.37 -5.71 -42.63
N PRO A 56 18.23 -6.04 -43.94
CA PRO A 56 17.95 -5.04 -44.97
C PRO A 56 16.53 -4.52 -44.84
N ALA A 57 16.39 -3.19 -44.93
CA ALA A 57 15.12 -2.48 -44.89
C ALA A 57 14.28 -2.87 -46.12
N ALA A 58 13.16 -3.51 -45.91
CA ALA A 58 12.07 -3.62 -46.87
C ALA A 58 11.29 -2.31 -46.91
N ALA A 59 10.94 -1.85 -48.13
CA ALA A 59 10.23 -0.62 -48.40
C ALA A 59 8.85 -0.56 -47.69
N PRO A 60 8.36 0.64 -47.29
CA PRO A 60 7.12 0.76 -46.54
C PRO A 60 5.89 0.54 -47.44
N GLU A 61 5.15 -0.51 -47.20
CA GLU A 61 3.75 -0.60 -47.61
C GLU A 61 2.89 0.30 -46.69
N ALA A 62 1.98 1.03 -47.33
CA ALA A 62 1.07 1.96 -46.69
C ALA A 62 0.15 1.21 -45.72
N VAL A 63 0.38 1.39 -44.42
CA VAL A 63 -0.47 0.87 -43.37
C VAL A 63 -1.66 1.82 -43.20
N THR A 64 -2.84 1.34 -43.60
CA THR A 64 -4.13 1.93 -43.24
C THR A 64 -4.22 1.98 -41.69
N ALA A 65 -4.46 3.18 -41.15
CA ALA A 65 -4.56 3.45 -39.73
C ALA A 65 -5.63 2.55 -39.09
N ALA A 66 -5.21 1.68 -38.19
CA ALA A 66 -6.11 0.99 -37.27
C ALA A 66 -6.72 2.00 -36.29
N PRO A 67 -8.00 1.85 -35.90
CA PRO A 67 -8.62 2.75 -34.93
C PRO A 67 -7.82 2.73 -33.60
N PRO A 68 -7.72 3.87 -32.89
CA PRO A 68 -6.94 3.95 -31.67
C PRO A 68 -7.45 2.95 -30.64
N ALA A 69 -6.56 2.08 -30.18
CA ALA A 69 -6.83 1.22 -29.03
C ALA A 69 -7.28 2.10 -27.88
N LYS A 70 -8.42 1.78 -27.25
CA LYS A 70 -8.91 2.48 -26.06
C LYS A 70 -7.82 2.43 -25.03
N ALA A 71 -7.29 3.60 -24.66
CA ALA A 71 -6.35 3.73 -23.56
C ALA A 71 -7.06 3.25 -22.29
N VAL A 72 -6.72 2.06 -21.84
CA VAL A 72 -7.07 1.58 -20.51
C VAL A 72 -6.26 2.46 -19.57
N SER A 73 -6.93 3.16 -18.63
CA SER A 73 -6.24 3.97 -17.63
C SER A 73 -5.15 3.11 -16.96
N ALA A 74 -3.94 3.63 -16.85
CA ALA A 74 -2.84 2.93 -16.19
C ALA A 74 -3.21 2.46 -14.77
N THR A 75 -4.10 3.18 -14.09
CA THR A 75 -4.69 2.82 -12.81
C THR A 75 -5.51 1.53 -12.89
N GLN A 76 -6.30 1.32 -13.96
CA GLN A 76 -7.09 0.08 -14.13
C GLN A 76 -6.22 -1.14 -14.43
N ALA A 77 -5.15 -0.96 -15.19
CA ALA A 77 -4.22 -2.06 -15.51
C ALA A 77 -3.45 -2.54 -14.26
N MET A 78 -3.13 -1.64 -13.32
CA MET A 78 -2.43 -2.03 -12.08
C MET A 78 -3.36 -2.64 -11.02
N HIS A 79 -4.62 -2.23 -10.93
CA HIS A 79 -5.59 -2.86 -10.02
C HIS A 79 -5.87 -4.33 -10.36
N GLN A 80 -5.76 -4.71 -11.63
CA GLN A 80 -5.90 -6.11 -12.05
C GLN A 80 -4.63 -6.94 -11.81
N SER A 81 -3.47 -6.30 -11.64
CA SER A 81 -2.19 -7.01 -11.50
C SER A 81 -1.78 -7.31 -10.06
N HIS A 82 -2.46 -6.75 -9.05
CA HIS A 82 -2.12 -7.04 -7.66
C HIS A 82 -2.54 -8.43 -7.17
N ASP A 83 -3.60 -9.00 -7.77
CA ASP A 83 -4.10 -10.34 -7.42
C ASP A 83 -4.04 -11.34 -8.60
N GLN A 84 -3.65 -10.92 -9.80
CA GLN A 84 -3.53 -11.82 -10.95
C GLN A 84 -2.07 -11.99 -11.35
N ALA A 85 -1.65 -13.24 -11.55
CA ALA A 85 -0.48 -13.54 -12.33
C ALA A 85 -0.59 -12.79 -13.67
N PRO A 86 0.49 -12.15 -14.18
CA PRO A 86 0.42 -11.33 -15.38
C PRO A 86 -0.22 -12.08 -16.53
N ALA A 87 -1.27 -11.49 -17.12
CA ALA A 87 -1.87 -12.01 -18.34
C ALA A 87 -0.78 -12.17 -19.41
N PRO A 88 -0.80 -13.24 -20.21
CA PRO A 88 0.22 -13.46 -21.23
C PRO A 88 0.21 -12.28 -22.20
N GLN A 89 1.36 -11.61 -22.31
CA GLN A 89 1.59 -10.64 -23.38
C GLN A 89 1.49 -11.36 -24.71
N THR A 90 0.73 -10.82 -25.64
CA THR A 90 0.52 -11.37 -26.99
C THR A 90 1.84 -11.68 -27.69
N ALA A 91 1.93 -12.90 -28.16
CA ALA A 91 3.05 -13.69 -28.59
C ALA A 91 3.97 -13.08 -29.65
N GLY A 92 5.24 -12.89 -29.28
CA GLY A 92 6.33 -13.35 -30.15
C GLY A 92 6.56 -14.86 -29.89
N PRO A 93 7.42 -15.56 -30.63
CA PRO A 93 7.60 -17.00 -30.49
C PRO A 93 7.84 -17.34 -29.01
N GLU A 94 7.00 -18.22 -28.47
CA GLU A 94 6.92 -18.57 -27.06
C GLU A 94 8.28 -19.03 -26.53
N ALA A 95 8.99 -18.13 -25.86
CA ALA A 95 10.10 -18.53 -25.01
C ALA A 95 9.53 -19.39 -23.88
N THR A 96 10.02 -20.59 -23.73
CA THR A 96 9.63 -21.51 -22.64
C THR A 96 9.77 -20.76 -21.31
N PRO A 97 8.71 -20.67 -20.49
CA PRO A 97 8.78 -19.95 -19.22
C PRO A 97 9.91 -20.52 -18.35
N VAL A 98 10.84 -19.67 -17.92
CA VAL A 98 11.91 -20.06 -17.00
C VAL A 98 11.42 -19.80 -15.57
N TYR A 99 11.51 -20.82 -14.74
CA TYR A 99 11.17 -20.73 -13.31
C TYR A 99 12.43 -20.88 -12.44
N PRO A 100 12.50 -20.13 -11.30
CA PRO A 100 11.61 -19.06 -10.92
C PRO A 100 11.84 -17.78 -11.76
N SER A 101 10.78 -17.03 -12.05
CA SER A 101 10.88 -15.69 -12.62
C SER A 101 10.77 -14.65 -11.51
N LEU A 102 11.47 -13.53 -11.61
CA LEU A 102 11.38 -12.44 -10.65
C LEU A 102 11.01 -11.14 -11.38
N LYS A 103 9.99 -10.46 -10.85
CA LYS A 103 9.62 -9.10 -11.23
C LYS A 103 9.73 -8.20 -10.01
N ILE A 104 10.27 -7.01 -10.22
CA ILE A 104 10.39 -5.96 -9.22
C ILE A 104 9.61 -4.76 -9.75
N ALA A 105 8.81 -4.16 -8.88
CA ALA A 105 8.10 -2.92 -9.10
C ALA A 105 8.12 -2.14 -7.78
N GLY A 106 7.76 -0.86 -7.81
CA GLY A 106 7.74 -0.10 -6.57
C GLY A 106 6.97 1.20 -6.67
N PHE A 107 6.79 1.81 -5.51
CA PHE A 107 6.15 3.11 -5.35
C PHE A 107 6.97 3.95 -4.38
N SER A 108 6.92 5.26 -4.58
CA SER A 108 7.46 6.19 -3.60
C SER A 108 6.69 7.50 -3.64
N ASP A 109 6.75 8.24 -2.54
CA ASP A 109 6.15 9.55 -2.40
C ASP A 109 7.03 10.50 -1.58
N LEU A 110 6.88 11.80 -1.87
CA LEU A 110 7.47 12.92 -1.15
C LEU A 110 6.36 13.87 -0.80
N ASP A 111 6.30 14.27 0.45
CA ASP A 111 5.18 14.93 1.05
C ASP A 111 5.51 16.32 1.60
N PHE A 112 4.51 17.19 1.63
CA PHE A 112 4.54 18.49 2.28
C PHE A 112 3.24 18.73 3.02
N SER A 113 3.31 19.29 4.22
CA SER A 113 2.13 19.70 4.98
C SER A 113 2.27 21.12 5.55
N ALA A 114 1.11 21.79 5.69
CA ALA A 114 0.95 23.02 6.44
C ALA A 114 -0.34 22.95 7.24
N THR A 115 -0.23 22.73 8.56
CA THR A 115 -1.36 22.40 9.43
C THR A 115 -1.51 23.42 10.56
N ASN A 116 -2.72 23.48 11.16
CA ASN A 116 -3.00 24.34 12.30
C ASN A 116 -2.48 23.79 13.65
N LEU A 117 -2.11 22.52 13.70
CA LEU A 117 -1.51 21.88 14.88
C LEU A 117 -0.01 21.73 14.66
N HIS A 118 0.77 21.94 15.72
CA HIS A 118 2.23 21.96 15.68
C HIS A 118 2.78 21.01 16.75
N SER A 119 2.71 19.74 16.50
CA SER A 119 3.25 18.68 17.34
C SER A 119 4.21 17.78 16.58
N ALA A 120 4.50 16.57 17.01
CA ALA A 120 5.64 15.81 16.52
C ALA A 120 5.46 15.09 15.18
N ALA A 121 4.28 15.10 14.56
CA ALA A 121 4.01 14.39 13.31
C ALA A 121 3.59 15.32 12.16
N THR A 122 3.97 14.96 10.93
CA THR A 122 3.70 15.79 9.73
C THR A 122 2.26 15.70 9.22
N GLY A 123 1.44 14.79 9.73
CA GLY A 123 0.08 14.58 9.28
C GLY A 123 -0.07 13.51 8.19
N PHE A 124 0.94 12.68 7.93
CA PHE A 124 0.92 11.62 6.91
C PHE A 124 0.90 10.19 7.48
N GLY A 125 1.22 9.96 8.72
CA GLY A 125 1.27 8.62 9.33
C GLY A 125 -0.01 8.23 10.09
N ALA A 126 0.03 7.08 10.75
CA ALA A 126 -1.07 6.56 11.56
C ALA A 126 -1.45 7.44 12.77
N GLN A 127 -0.58 8.34 13.18
CA GLN A 127 -0.80 9.29 14.30
C GLN A 127 -1.27 10.67 13.82
N THR A 128 -1.63 10.81 12.56
CA THR A 128 -1.93 12.09 11.90
C THR A 128 -2.99 12.94 12.58
N LEU A 129 -3.96 12.32 13.24
CA LEU A 129 -5.05 13.04 13.92
C LEU A 129 -4.72 13.46 15.34
N LEU A 130 -3.61 12.97 15.90
CA LEU A 130 -3.26 13.24 17.30
C LEU A 130 -2.22 14.35 17.41
N GLU A 131 -1.19 14.27 16.59
CA GLU A 131 -0.01 15.14 16.68
C GLU A 131 0.51 15.45 15.27
N THR A 132 0.49 16.72 14.88
CA THR A 132 0.96 17.15 13.58
C THR A 132 1.84 18.38 13.66
N HIS A 133 2.77 18.53 12.72
CA HIS A 133 3.50 19.76 12.47
C HIS A 133 3.62 19.99 10.95
N SER A 134 3.98 21.20 10.55
CA SER A 134 4.16 21.54 9.15
C SER A 134 5.58 21.22 8.69
N GLY A 135 5.74 20.82 7.43
CA GLY A 135 7.05 20.57 6.84
C GLY A 135 7.03 19.60 5.67
N PHE A 136 8.24 19.27 5.23
CA PHE A 136 8.50 18.23 4.24
C PHE A 136 8.75 16.90 4.95
N GLU A 137 8.32 15.82 4.30
CA GLU A 137 8.58 14.45 4.72
C GLU A 137 8.85 13.60 3.50
N GLU A 138 9.81 12.71 3.59
CA GLU A 138 9.94 11.58 2.71
C GLU A 138 8.91 10.55 3.17
N GLY A 139 7.97 10.20 2.31
CA GLY A 139 6.84 9.34 2.67
C GLY A 139 7.23 7.87 2.75
N GLN A 140 6.76 7.07 1.81
CA GLN A 140 7.05 5.65 1.74
C GLN A 140 7.87 5.30 0.49
N PHE A 141 8.78 4.36 0.65
CA PHE A 141 9.42 3.65 -0.44
C PHE A 141 9.05 2.18 -0.34
N THR A 142 8.22 1.70 -1.27
CA THR A 142 7.67 0.35 -1.27
C THR A 142 8.19 -0.46 -2.45
N LEU A 143 8.71 -1.65 -2.18
CA LEU A 143 9.15 -2.62 -3.18
C LEU A 143 8.22 -3.81 -3.24
N HIS A 144 7.73 -4.13 -4.42
CA HIS A 144 6.98 -5.34 -4.74
C HIS A 144 7.91 -6.35 -5.42
N LEU A 145 7.97 -7.55 -4.86
CA LEU A 145 8.73 -8.68 -5.37
C LEU A 145 7.74 -9.79 -5.74
N SER A 146 7.51 -10.03 -7.02
CA SER A 146 6.66 -11.11 -7.48
C SER A 146 7.44 -12.16 -8.25
N SER A 147 7.18 -13.42 -7.95
CA SER A 147 7.87 -14.54 -8.59
C SER A 147 6.89 -15.66 -8.94
N ALA A 148 6.89 -16.08 -10.21
CA ALA A 148 6.29 -17.36 -10.57
C ALA A 148 7.31 -18.45 -10.24
N LEU A 149 6.95 -19.36 -9.32
CA LEU A 149 7.76 -20.52 -8.93
C LEU A 149 7.46 -21.75 -9.80
N SER A 150 6.25 -21.79 -10.37
CA SER A 150 5.78 -22.78 -11.34
C SER A 150 4.55 -22.21 -12.07
N PRO A 151 3.95 -22.91 -13.04
CA PRO A 151 2.72 -22.45 -13.72
C PRO A 151 1.54 -22.18 -12.78
N LYS A 152 1.54 -22.80 -11.60
CA LYS A 152 0.44 -22.71 -10.63
C LYS A 152 0.84 -22.17 -9.25
N VAL A 153 2.12 -21.89 -9.03
CA VAL A 153 2.62 -21.42 -7.75
C VAL A 153 3.32 -20.10 -7.92
N THR A 154 2.86 -19.11 -7.19
CA THR A 154 3.44 -17.77 -7.17
C THR A 154 3.86 -17.38 -5.75
N MET A 155 4.88 -16.54 -5.66
CA MET A 155 5.29 -15.86 -4.44
C MET A 155 5.12 -14.36 -4.65
N PHE A 156 4.63 -13.67 -3.61
CA PHE A 156 4.61 -12.22 -3.55
C PHE A 156 5.21 -11.75 -2.24
N GLY A 157 6.07 -10.75 -2.32
CA GLY A 157 6.63 -10.04 -1.17
C GLY A 157 6.52 -8.55 -1.36
N GLU A 158 6.27 -7.83 -0.27
CA GLU A 158 6.23 -6.38 -0.22
C GLU A 158 7.06 -5.89 0.96
N ILE A 159 8.02 -5.01 0.66
CA ILE A 159 8.89 -4.38 1.64
C ILE A 159 8.64 -2.89 1.59
N THR A 160 8.28 -2.31 2.72
CA THR A 160 8.05 -0.86 2.84
C THR A 160 9.05 -0.24 3.79
N LEU A 161 9.65 0.85 3.35
CA LEU A 161 10.44 1.77 4.16
C LEU A 161 9.59 3.02 4.36
N THR A 162 9.20 3.30 5.60
CA THR A 162 8.41 4.50 5.94
C THR A 162 9.28 5.47 6.72
N ALA A 163 9.31 6.73 6.29
CA ALA A 163 10.06 7.77 6.97
C ALA A 163 9.56 7.97 8.41
N ARG A 164 10.48 8.32 9.30
CA ARG A 164 10.22 8.52 10.73
C ARG A 164 10.58 9.94 11.13
N SER A 165 9.62 10.66 11.66
CA SER A 165 9.84 11.99 12.22
C SER A 165 10.71 11.97 13.49
N ASP A 166 10.81 10.82 14.18
CA ASP A 166 11.60 10.60 15.41
C ASP A 166 12.97 9.94 15.17
N ALA A 167 13.46 9.97 13.94
CA ALA A 167 14.65 9.22 13.50
C ALA A 167 15.89 9.37 14.40
N SER A 168 16.05 10.50 15.07
CA SER A 168 17.18 10.79 15.96
C SER A 168 17.01 10.35 17.41
N THR A 169 15.83 9.90 17.82
CA THR A 169 15.47 9.67 19.24
C THR A 169 15.24 8.21 19.61
N GLY A 170 15.19 7.31 18.66
CA GLY A 170 14.97 5.88 18.90
C GLY A 170 16.20 5.13 19.42
N SER A 171 15.97 3.92 19.94
CA SER A 171 17.05 2.98 20.30
C SER A 171 16.79 1.64 19.58
N PRO A 172 17.70 1.20 18.70
CA PRO A 172 18.93 1.87 18.26
C PRO A 172 18.63 3.20 17.56
N ALA A 173 19.62 4.09 17.55
CA ALA A 173 19.52 5.38 16.87
C ALA A 173 19.02 5.14 15.45
N ALA A 174 17.85 5.67 15.13
CA ALA A 174 17.09 5.22 13.97
C ALA A 174 17.72 5.71 12.66
N ALA A 175 17.67 4.88 11.65
CA ALA A 175 18.17 5.15 10.31
C ALA A 175 17.24 6.08 9.48
N GLY A 176 16.31 6.79 10.08
CA GLY A 176 15.34 7.64 9.39
C GLY A 176 14.12 6.90 8.85
N PHE A 177 14.15 5.58 8.79
CA PHE A 177 13.08 4.76 8.24
C PHE A 177 12.69 3.62 9.18
N ASN A 178 11.40 3.30 9.18
CA ASN A 178 10.88 2.03 9.66
C ASN A 178 10.85 1.07 8.46
N ALA A 179 11.52 -0.08 8.57
CA ALA A 179 11.52 -1.12 7.54
C ALA A 179 10.56 -2.24 7.96
N GLU A 180 9.62 -2.57 7.09
CA GLU A 180 8.62 -3.61 7.36
C GLU A 180 8.44 -4.54 6.15
N VAL A 181 8.31 -5.85 6.43
CA VAL A 181 7.79 -6.80 5.45
C VAL A 181 6.27 -6.76 5.56
N GLU A 182 5.64 -5.98 4.69
CA GLU A 182 4.19 -5.75 4.72
C GLU A 182 3.40 -6.97 4.31
N ARG A 183 3.80 -7.59 3.23
CA ARG A 183 3.23 -8.85 2.75
C ARG A 183 4.32 -9.83 2.40
N ILE A 184 4.06 -11.07 2.69
CA ILE A 184 4.83 -12.20 2.18
C ILE A 184 3.89 -13.40 2.10
N MET A 185 3.67 -13.90 0.90
CA MET A 185 2.75 -15.01 0.69
C MET A 185 3.21 -15.93 -0.43
N ILE A 186 2.82 -17.18 -0.32
CA ILE A 186 2.85 -18.16 -1.39
C ILE A 186 1.41 -18.52 -1.75
N ARG A 187 1.10 -18.56 -3.04
CA ARG A 187 -0.22 -18.86 -3.56
C ARG A 187 -0.18 -20.01 -4.56
N TYR A 188 -1.10 -20.94 -4.41
CA TYR A 188 -1.39 -22.00 -5.36
C TYR A 188 -2.70 -21.71 -6.10
N ASP A 189 -2.64 -21.59 -7.41
CA ASP A 189 -3.77 -21.36 -8.31
C ASP A 189 -4.21 -22.69 -8.92
N ALA A 190 -5.22 -23.33 -8.34
CA ALA A 190 -5.79 -24.56 -8.92
C ALA A 190 -6.51 -24.21 -10.24
N ASN A 191 -7.32 -23.15 -10.23
CA ASN A 191 -8.04 -22.52 -11.33
C ASN A 191 -8.55 -21.14 -10.91
N ASP A 192 -9.33 -20.44 -11.74
CA ASP A 192 -9.87 -19.11 -11.43
C ASP A 192 -10.90 -19.11 -10.31
N TYR A 193 -11.53 -20.25 -10.04
CA TYR A 193 -12.56 -20.39 -9.01
C TYR A 193 -12.01 -20.75 -7.64
N PHE A 194 -10.78 -21.26 -7.58
CA PHE A 194 -10.18 -21.74 -6.34
C PHE A 194 -8.68 -21.53 -6.33
N LYS A 195 -8.24 -20.67 -5.41
CA LYS A 195 -6.84 -20.34 -5.13
C LYS A 195 -6.63 -20.41 -3.63
N VAL A 196 -5.46 -20.84 -3.21
CA VAL A 196 -5.10 -20.94 -1.79
C VAL A 196 -3.79 -20.22 -1.56
N SER A 197 -3.79 -19.32 -0.59
CA SER A 197 -2.60 -18.56 -0.17
C SER A 197 -2.27 -18.84 1.28
N PHE A 198 -0.97 -18.82 1.60
CA PHE A 198 -0.45 -18.85 2.97
C PHE A 198 0.55 -17.73 3.13
N GLY A 199 0.45 -17.00 4.24
CA GLY A 199 1.37 -15.92 4.54
C GLY A 199 0.72 -14.74 5.23
N ARG A 200 1.35 -13.55 5.09
CA ARG A 200 0.84 -12.26 5.54
C ARG A 200 0.30 -11.50 4.33
N TYR A 201 -0.93 -11.05 4.41
CA TYR A 201 -1.63 -10.30 3.36
C TYR A 201 -2.51 -9.20 3.94
N HIS A 202 -2.96 -8.28 3.10
CA HIS A 202 -3.92 -7.26 3.52
C HIS A 202 -5.26 -7.90 3.81
N THR A 203 -5.80 -7.65 4.99
CA THR A 203 -7.09 -8.23 5.40
C THR A 203 -8.18 -7.86 4.40
N PRO A 204 -8.85 -8.81 3.75
CA PRO A 204 -9.91 -8.51 2.79
C PRO A 204 -11.20 -8.10 3.51
N ILE A 205 -11.18 -6.90 4.08
CA ILE A 205 -12.33 -6.20 4.64
C ILE A 205 -12.49 -4.92 3.85
N ASN A 206 -13.60 -4.81 3.13
CA ASN A 206 -13.86 -3.71 2.19
C ASN A 206 -12.88 -3.63 1.01
N TYR A 207 -13.01 -2.56 0.22
CA TYR A 207 -12.26 -2.36 -1.01
C TYR A 207 -10.91 -1.68 -0.78
N TRP A 208 -10.87 -0.58 0.01
CA TRP A 208 -9.67 0.25 0.15
C TRP A 208 -8.47 -0.52 0.67
N ASN A 209 -8.68 -1.34 1.68
CA ASN A 209 -7.59 -2.06 2.34
C ASN A 209 -6.83 -3.01 1.40
N THR A 210 -7.52 -3.61 0.44
CA THR A 210 -6.90 -4.50 -0.56
C THR A 210 -6.42 -3.75 -1.80
N ALA A 211 -7.10 -2.67 -2.20
CA ALA A 211 -6.83 -1.96 -3.44
C ALA A 211 -5.71 -0.93 -3.35
N PHE A 212 -5.56 -0.24 -2.19
CA PHE A 212 -4.69 0.93 -2.05
C PHE A 212 -3.79 0.90 -0.83
N HIS A 213 -3.60 -0.23 -0.16
CA HIS A 213 -2.93 -0.23 1.15
C HIS A 213 -1.55 0.43 1.11
N HIS A 214 -0.66 0.04 0.23
CA HIS A 214 0.55 0.78 -0.12
C HIS A 214 0.51 1.18 -1.58
N GLY A 215 1.16 2.27 -1.90
CA GLY A 215 1.15 2.81 -3.24
C GLY A 215 0.31 4.08 -3.33
N GLN A 216 0.80 5.13 -2.71
CA GLN A 216 0.20 6.47 -2.77
C GLN A 216 -0.08 6.91 -4.21
N TRP A 217 0.74 6.46 -5.17
CA TRP A 217 0.52 6.72 -6.58
C TRP A 217 -0.80 6.11 -7.10
N LEU A 218 -1.22 4.94 -6.61
CA LEU A 218 -2.43 4.24 -7.06
C LEU A 218 -3.71 4.99 -6.68
N GLN A 219 -3.78 5.52 -5.46
CA GLN A 219 -4.96 6.20 -4.95
C GLN A 219 -5.12 7.62 -5.52
N THR A 220 -6.35 8.06 -5.69
CA THR A 220 -6.67 9.41 -6.18
C THR A 220 -6.27 10.48 -5.17
N THR A 221 -6.53 10.26 -3.88
CA THR A 221 -6.29 11.18 -2.76
C THR A 221 -4.85 11.10 -2.25
N ILE A 222 -4.41 12.07 -1.45
CA ILE A 222 -3.21 11.96 -0.63
C ILE A 222 -3.53 11.11 0.59
N SER A 223 -4.53 11.55 1.38
CA SER A 223 -4.94 10.84 2.59
C SER A 223 -5.71 9.57 2.25
N ARG A 224 -5.53 8.56 3.09
CA ARG A 224 -6.39 7.38 3.13
C ARG A 224 -7.58 7.65 4.06
N PRO A 225 -8.72 6.95 3.91
CA PRO A 225 -9.80 7.01 4.89
C PRO A 225 -9.31 6.57 6.27
N GLU A 226 -9.70 7.28 7.31
CA GLU A 226 -9.22 7.02 8.67
C GLU A 226 -9.56 5.60 9.16
N MET A 227 -10.70 5.04 8.76
CA MET A 227 -11.07 3.67 9.10
C MET A 227 -10.09 2.62 8.56
N THR A 228 -9.26 2.96 7.57
CA THR A 228 -8.28 2.08 6.92
C THR A 228 -6.84 2.52 7.16
N GLN A 229 -6.56 3.28 8.22
CA GLN A 229 -5.22 3.76 8.55
C GLN A 229 -4.22 2.62 8.80
N PHE A 230 -2.95 2.89 8.52
CA PHE A 230 -1.84 1.92 8.62
C PHE A 230 -1.73 1.24 9.99
N GLY A 231 -2.05 1.94 11.08
CA GLY A 231 -2.09 1.33 12.41
C GLY A 231 -3.16 0.25 12.57
N GLY A 232 -4.12 0.15 11.64
CA GLY A 232 -5.18 -0.86 11.69
C GLY A 232 -6.10 -0.73 12.90
N SER A 233 -6.21 0.46 13.49
CA SER A 233 -6.96 0.63 14.74
C SER A 233 -8.44 0.31 14.57
N PHE A 234 -9.08 0.79 13.52
CA PHE A 234 -10.51 0.54 13.31
C PHE A 234 -10.74 -0.79 12.55
N ILE A 235 -10.11 -0.98 11.39
CA ILE A 235 -10.11 -2.25 10.64
C ILE A 235 -8.72 -2.87 10.75
N PRO A 236 -8.58 -4.20 11.05
CA PRO A 236 -7.30 -4.86 11.03
C PRO A 236 -6.72 -4.83 9.61
N VAL A 237 -5.53 -4.29 9.47
CA VAL A 237 -4.92 -4.04 8.16
C VAL A 237 -4.31 -5.30 7.57
N HIS A 238 -3.62 -6.08 8.40
CA HIS A 238 -2.93 -7.29 8.01
C HIS A 238 -3.54 -8.53 8.65
N PHE A 239 -3.37 -9.65 7.97
CA PHE A 239 -3.82 -10.95 8.40
C PHE A 239 -2.74 -12.00 8.09
N VAL A 240 -2.32 -12.75 9.09
CA VAL A 240 -1.32 -13.81 8.93
C VAL A 240 -1.99 -15.16 9.05
N GLY A 241 -2.05 -15.91 7.96
CA GLY A 241 -2.75 -17.19 7.95
C GLY A 241 -2.93 -17.78 6.58
N SER A 242 -4.08 -18.42 6.38
CA SER A 242 -4.52 -19.00 5.11
C SER A 242 -5.67 -18.20 4.52
N LEU A 243 -5.69 -18.06 3.21
CA LEU A 243 -6.74 -17.42 2.43
C LEU A 243 -7.15 -18.34 1.28
N ILE A 244 -8.43 -18.59 1.14
CA ILE A 244 -9.03 -19.22 -0.03
C ILE A 244 -9.80 -18.13 -0.77
N GLU A 245 -9.56 -17.99 -2.06
CA GLU A 245 -10.20 -16.97 -2.89
C GLU A 245 -10.54 -17.51 -4.28
N GLY A 246 -11.48 -16.85 -4.94
CA GLY A 246 -11.84 -17.21 -6.30
C GLY A 246 -12.92 -16.30 -6.88
N ALA A 247 -13.16 -16.48 -8.19
CA ALA A 247 -14.18 -15.76 -8.93
C ALA A 247 -15.09 -16.75 -9.67
N ALA A 248 -16.41 -16.69 -9.43
CA ALA A 248 -17.39 -17.49 -10.14
C ALA A 248 -18.21 -16.60 -11.08
N PRO A 249 -18.50 -17.00 -12.33
CA PRO A 249 -19.22 -16.18 -13.31
C PRO A 249 -20.65 -15.82 -12.87
N ALA A 250 -21.34 -16.70 -12.14
CA ALA A 250 -22.65 -16.44 -11.51
C ALA A 250 -23.65 -15.70 -12.43
N GLY A 251 -23.74 -16.11 -13.70
CA GLY A 251 -24.69 -15.53 -14.66
C GLY A 251 -24.42 -14.07 -15.04
N GLY A 252 -23.15 -13.65 -15.11
CA GLY A 252 -22.76 -12.28 -15.44
C GLY A 252 -22.70 -11.33 -14.22
N LEU A 253 -22.91 -11.84 -13.02
CA LEU A 253 -22.65 -11.07 -11.79
C LEU A 253 -21.17 -11.05 -11.39
N ASN A 254 -20.36 -12.01 -11.88
CA ASN A 254 -18.93 -12.14 -11.58
C ASN A 254 -18.68 -12.09 -10.07
N LEU A 255 -19.21 -13.08 -9.36
CA LEU A 255 -19.08 -13.20 -7.91
C LEU A 255 -17.64 -13.52 -7.54
N ASN A 256 -17.04 -12.69 -6.70
CA ASN A 256 -15.74 -12.91 -6.09
C ASN A 256 -15.94 -13.21 -4.61
N TYR A 257 -15.08 -14.07 -4.06
CA TYR A 257 -15.11 -14.42 -2.66
C TYR A 257 -13.71 -14.62 -2.09
N ALA A 258 -13.58 -14.36 -0.80
CA ALA A 258 -12.40 -14.70 -0.01
C ALA A 258 -12.84 -15.24 1.36
N VAL A 259 -12.20 -16.31 1.82
CA VAL A 259 -12.41 -16.90 3.14
C VAL A 259 -11.04 -17.08 3.78
N GLY A 260 -10.81 -16.43 4.93
CA GLY A 260 -9.54 -16.44 5.63
C GLY A 260 -9.65 -16.98 7.05
N MET A 261 -8.57 -17.62 7.51
CA MET A 261 -8.38 -18.01 8.90
C MET A 261 -6.91 -17.83 9.28
N GLY A 262 -6.66 -17.17 10.42
CA GLY A 262 -5.29 -16.93 10.87
C GLY A 262 -5.22 -16.16 12.18
N ASN A 263 -4.11 -15.48 12.39
CA ASN A 263 -3.91 -14.60 13.54
C ASN A 263 -4.74 -13.34 13.36
N GLY A 264 -5.37 -12.90 14.41
CA GLY A 264 -6.13 -11.66 14.44
C GLY A 264 -5.30 -10.47 14.91
N ARG A 265 -5.96 -9.54 15.62
CA ARG A 265 -5.29 -8.38 16.20
C ARG A 265 -4.38 -8.79 17.34
N GLY A 266 -3.28 -8.04 17.49
CA GLY A 266 -2.39 -8.15 18.63
C GLY A 266 -2.89 -7.50 19.90
N GLN A 267 -2.03 -7.50 20.92
CA GLN A 267 -2.31 -6.85 22.20
C GLN A 267 -2.37 -5.33 22.10
N VAL A 268 -1.70 -4.74 21.12
CA VAL A 268 -1.71 -3.30 20.84
C VAL A 268 -2.62 -3.02 19.67
N ILE A 269 -3.84 -2.59 19.93
CA ILE A 269 -4.90 -2.40 18.92
C ILE A 269 -4.53 -1.39 17.83
N SER A 270 -3.68 -0.40 18.15
CA SER A 270 -3.22 0.63 17.19
C SER A 270 -2.04 0.19 16.31
N ARG A 271 -1.71 -1.09 16.30
CA ARG A 271 -0.72 -1.66 15.39
C ARG A 271 -1.39 -2.49 14.30
N GLY A 272 -0.81 -2.50 13.11
CA GLY A 272 -1.19 -3.43 12.04
C GLY A 272 -1.10 -4.88 12.53
N GLY A 273 -1.69 -5.83 11.81
CA GLY A 273 -1.77 -7.24 12.22
C GLY A 273 -0.44 -7.83 12.69
N ASP A 274 -0.52 -8.78 13.59
CA ASP A 274 0.64 -9.37 14.23
C ASP A 274 1.33 -10.43 13.38
N PHE A 275 2.65 -10.52 13.56
CA PHE A 275 3.48 -11.55 12.91
C PHE A 275 3.34 -12.93 13.56
N SER A 276 2.86 -13.00 14.80
CA SER A 276 2.64 -14.23 15.53
C SER A 276 1.37 -14.18 16.35
N ASP A 277 0.80 -15.34 16.65
CA ASP A 277 -0.36 -15.45 17.51
C ASP A 277 0.00 -15.22 18.98
N ILE A 278 -0.85 -14.48 19.68
CA ILE A 278 -0.70 -14.15 21.11
C ILE A 278 -1.71 -14.87 22.01
N ASN A 279 -2.63 -15.62 21.41
CA ASN A 279 -3.65 -16.40 22.11
C ASN A 279 -3.95 -17.71 21.37
N ASN A 280 -4.84 -18.53 21.92
CA ASN A 280 -5.20 -19.81 21.31
C ASN A 280 -6.42 -19.74 20.38
N ASN A 281 -6.98 -18.54 20.17
CA ASN A 281 -8.07 -18.33 19.24
C ASN A 281 -7.54 -18.01 17.84
N ARG A 282 -8.38 -18.22 16.84
CA ARG A 282 -8.08 -17.83 15.46
C ARG A 282 -9.14 -16.84 15.00
N ALA A 283 -8.68 -15.77 14.39
CA ALA A 283 -9.56 -14.90 13.64
C ALA A 283 -9.97 -15.60 12.34
N TRP A 284 -11.17 -15.28 11.87
CA TRP A 284 -11.65 -15.72 10.57
C TRP A 284 -12.42 -14.59 9.88
N LEU A 285 -12.48 -14.67 8.57
CA LEU A 285 -13.19 -13.69 7.75
C LEU A 285 -13.84 -14.35 6.54
N VAL A 286 -14.91 -13.71 6.08
CA VAL A 286 -15.52 -13.96 4.78
C VAL A 286 -15.73 -12.61 4.12
N ASP A 287 -15.25 -12.47 2.89
CA ASP A 287 -15.49 -11.32 2.02
C ASP A 287 -16.14 -11.80 0.73
N SER A 288 -17.07 -11.02 0.19
CA SER A 288 -17.64 -11.30 -1.12
C SER A 288 -18.09 -10.03 -1.82
N PHE A 289 -17.91 -9.98 -3.13
CA PHE A 289 -18.37 -8.87 -3.95
C PHE A 289 -18.73 -9.34 -5.36
N ILE A 290 -19.58 -8.55 -6.02
CA ILE A 290 -19.97 -8.75 -7.42
C ILE A 290 -19.43 -7.61 -8.29
N LYS A 291 -19.15 -7.95 -9.55
CA LYS A 291 -18.78 -7.01 -10.63
C LYS A 291 -19.68 -7.27 -11.85
N PRO A 292 -20.92 -6.76 -11.87
CA PRO A 292 -21.89 -7.11 -12.91
C PRO A 292 -21.45 -6.66 -14.30
N ASP A 293 -21.50 -7.53 -15.30
CA ASP A 293 -21.18 -7.19 -16.69
C ASP A 293 -22.07 -6.06 -17.23
N ALA A 294 -23.36 -6.07 -16.87
CA ALA A 294 -24.31 -5.05 -17.30
C ALA A 294 -23.97 -3.64 -16.78
N LEU A 295 -23.20 -3.53 -15.69
CA LEU A 295 -22.80 -2.29 -15.07
C LEU A 295 -21.27 -2.23 -14.94
N TYR A 296 -20.60 -2.29 -16.08
CA TYR A 296 -19.13 -2.29 -16.14
C TYR A 296 -18.50 -1.15 -15.30
N GLY A 297 -17.62 -1.54 -14.39
CA GLY A 297 -16.97 -0.65 -13.45
C GLY A 297 -17.63 -0.58 -12.08
N LEU A 298 -18.82 -1.18 -11.88
CA LEU A 298 -19.44 -1.32 -10.56
C LEU A 298 -18.88 -2.53 -9.82
N GLN A 299 -18.57 -2.32 -8.54
CA GLN A 299 -18.32 -3.38 -7.57
C GLN A 299 -19.20 -3.13 -6.33
N LEU A 300 -19.88 -4.15 -5.87
CA LEU A 300 -20.68 -4.14 -4.65
C LEU A 300 -20.29 -5.34 -3.80
N GLY A 301 -20.01 -5.12 -2.54
CA GLY A 301 -19.61 -6.22 -1.68
C GLY A 301 -19.75 -5.93 -0.18
N GLY A 302 -19.35 -6.91 0.60
CA GLY A 302 -19.32 -6.82 2.05
C GLY A 302 -18.52 -7.95 2.67
N SER A 303 -18.11 -7.74 3.92
CA SER A 303 -17.26 -8.65 4.65
C SER A 303 -17.80 -8.88 6.07
N LEU A 304 -17.48 -10.04 6.60
CA LEU A 304 -17.68 -10.42 7.99
C LEU A 304 -16.36 -10.91 8.56
N TYR A 305 -15.94 -10.34 9.68
CA TYR A 305 -14.71 -10.72 10.39
C TYR A 305 -15.01 -10.98 11.85
N HIS A 306 -14.34 -11.97 12.44
CA HIS A 306 -14.44 -12.28 13.86
C HIS A 306 -13.05 -12.57 14.46
N ASP A 307 -12.85 -12.06 15.68
CA ASP A 307 -11.64 -12.28 16.47
C ASP A 307 -11.95 -12.33 17.98
N SER A 308 -11.01 -12.85 18.75
CA SER A 308 -11.01 -12.81 20.21
C SER A 308 -9.82 -12.01 20.70
N LEU A 309 -10.09 -10.81 21.23
CA LEU A 309 -9.10 -9.83 21.60
C LEU A 309 -8.62 -9.98 23.05
N ASN A 310 -7.30 -9.83 23.25
CA ASN A 310 -6.66 -9.73 24.57
C ASN A 310 -5.80 -8.46 24.65
N PRO A 311 -6.39 -7.25 24.63
CA PRO A 311 -5.64 -6.01 24.61
C PRO A 311 -4.87 -5.79 25.91
N LEU A 312 -3.72 -5.09 25.84
CA LEU A 312 -2.93 -4.73 27.03
C LEU A 312 -3.66 -3.75 27.95
N THR A 313 -4.50 -2.88 27.39
CA THR A 313 -5.06 -1.71 28.08
C THR A 313 -6.58 -1.76 28.25
N ALA A 314 -7.21 -2.88 27.85
CA ALA A 314 -8.65 -3.06 27.93
C ALA A 314 -9.01 -4.51 28.30
N PRO A 315 -10.21 -4.78 28.80
CA PRO A 315 -10.68 -6.16 29.03
C PRO A 315 -10.72 -6.98 27.74
N ALA A 316 -10.50 -8.30 27.87
CA ALA A 316 -10.66 -9.22 26.78
C ALA A 316 -12.10 -9.19 26.24
N ALA A 317 -12.24 -9.26 24.91
CA ALA A 317 -13.53 -9.16 24.23
C ALA A 317 -13.56 -10.02 22.96
N ARG A 318 -14.77 -10.35 22.51
CA ARG A 318 -15.01 -10.83 21.16
C ARG A 318 -15.25 -9.62 20.25
N GLU A 319 -14.56 -9.58 19.13
CA GLU A 319 -14.75 -8.58 18.08
C GLU A 319 -15.52 -9.18 16.91
N TRP A 320 -16.46 -8.39 16.39
CA TRP A 320 -17.16 -8.65 15.14
C TRP A 320 -17.06 -7.42 14.25
N ILE A 321 -16.67 -7.58 13.01
CA ILE A 321 -16.67 -6.51 12.01
C ILE A 321 -17.59 -6.90 10.87
N GLU A 322 -18.59 -6.08 10.63
CA GLU A 322 -19.51 -6.15 9.52
C GLU A 322 -19.25 -4.98 8.60
N SER A 323 -19.08 -5.21 7.32
CA SER A 323 -18.76 -4.13 6.39
C SER A 323 -19.48 -4.26 5.06
N ALA A 324 -19.61 -3.14 4.36
CA ALA A 324 -20.15 -3.07 3.02
C ALA A 324 -19.42 -2.01 2.20
N HIS A 325 -19.31 -2.23 0.89
CA HIS A 325 -18.71 -1.27 -0.03
C HIS A 325 -19.45 -1.18 -1.36
N LEU A 326 -19.40 0.02 -1.94
CA LEU A 326 -19.80 0.33 -3.30
C LEU A 326 -18.67 1.07 -3.98
N VAL A 327 -18.21 0.57 -5.11
CA VAL A 327 -17.15 1.18 -5.91
C VAL A 327 -17.60 1.29 -7.35
N TRP A 328 -17.39 2.49 -7.93
CA TRP A 328 -17.58 2.77 -9.34
C TRP A 328 -16.25 3.22 -9.91
N GLN A 329 -15.55 2.33 -10.58
CA GLN A 329 -14.16 2.52 -11.03
C GLN A 329 -14.02 3.26 -12.36
N LYS A 330 -15.01 4.05 -12.76
CA LYS A 330 -14.85 4.91 -13.94
C LYS A 330 -14.25 6.24 -13.52
N GLU A 331 -13.35 6.76 -14.34
CA GLU A 331 -12.67 8.03 -14.09
C GLU A 331 -13.62 9.26 -14.22
N THR A 332 -14.85 9.05 -14.74
CA THR A 332 -15.80 10.10 -15.10
C THR A 332 -17.26 9.71 -14.80
N PRO A 333 -17.66 9.61 -13.52
CA PRO A 333 -16.94 9.81 -12.27
C PRO A 333 -16.29 8.53 -11.73
N GLU A 334 -15.36 8.68 -10.79
CA GLU A 334 -14.98 7.68 -9.81
C GLU A 334 -15.85 7.89 -8.55
N PHE A 335 -16.31 6.80 -7.96
CA PHE A 335 -17.06 6.83 -6.70
C PHE A 335 -16.66 5.64 -5.83
N ILE A 336 -16.38 5.90 -4.55
CA ILE A 336 -16.06 4.88 -3.55
C ILE A 336 -16.85 5.21 -2.29
N ALA A 337 -17.60 4.26 -1.78
CA ALA A 337 -18.26 4.34 -0.48
C ALA A 337 -18.03 3.06 0.29
N GLU A 338 -17.63 3.18 1.54
CA GLU A 338 -17.44 2.05 2.45
C GLU A 338 -18.05 2.34 3.81
N PHE A 339 -18.53 1.30 4.44
CA PHE A 339 -19.08 1.29 5.80
C PHE A 339 -18.47 0.12 6.56
N ALA A 340 -18.22 0.32 7.86
CA ALA A 340 -17.91 -0.77 8.79
C ALA A 340 -18.56 -0.51 10.17
N ASN A 341 -19.09 -1.56 10.76
CA ASN A 341 -19.55 -1.64 12.13
C ASN A 341 -18.64 -2.60 12.89
N VAL A 342 -18.04 -2.15 13.99
CA VAL A 342 -17.16 -2.95 14.85
C VAL A 342 -17.85 -3.13 16.19
N GLY A 343 -18.26 -4.36 16.50
CA GLY A 343 -18.87 -4.75 17.75
C GLY A 343 -17.85 -5.36 18.70
N HIS A 344 -17.78 -4.84 19.93
CA HIS A 344 -16.98 -5.43 21.01
C HIS A 344 -17.90 -5.97 22.11
N GLN A 345 -17.81 -7.28 22.36
CA GLN A 345 -18.48 -7.95 23.46
C GLN A 345 -17.47 -8.39 24.51
N PRO A 346 -17.38 -7.69 25.67
CA PRO A 346 -16.50 -8.07 26.74
C PRO A 346 -16.79 -9.50 27.24
N ILE A 347 -15.72 -10.29 27.45
CA ILE A 347 -15.87 -11.67 27.97
C ILE A 347 -16.38 -11.66 29.41
N SER A 348 -16.17 -10.59 30.14
CA SER A 348 -16.68 -10.40 31.52
C SER A 348 -18.21 -10.31 31.62
N GLY A 349 -18.94 -10.27 30.50
CA GLY A 349 -20.39 -10.12 30.47
C GLY A 349 -20.89 -8.67 30.56
N ALA A 350 -19.99 -7.66 30.49
CA ALA A 350 -20.39 -6.27 30.37
C ALA A 350 -21.12 -6.01 29.04
N THR A 351 -21.86 -4.90 28.96
CA THR A 351 -22.64 -4.52 27.77
C THR A 351 -21.75 -4.40 26.54
N ALA A 352 -22.18 -5.01 25.45
CA ALA A 352 -21.54 -4.90 24.14
C ALA A 352 -21.62 -3.45 23.63
N THR A 353 -20.61 -3.03 22.86
CA THR A 353 -20.54 -1.73 22.21
C THR A 353 -20.39 -1.89 20.70
N ASN A 354 -20.90 -0.91 19.95
CA ASN A 354 -20.75 -0.85 18.49
C ASN A 354 -20.13 0.49 18.11
N SER A 355 -19.03 0.43 17.40
CA SER A 355 -18.32 1.57 16.81
C SER A 355 -18.53 1.55 15.29
N GLN A 356 -18.82 2.70 14.69
CA GLN A 356 -19.19 2.79 13.28
C GLN A 356 -18.27 3.76 12.55
N ALA A 357 -17.90 3.40 11.32
CA ALA A 357 -17.18 4.26 10.40
C ALA A 357 -17.74 4.14 8.99
N TRP A 358 -17.74 5.23 8.25
CA TRP A 358 -18.05 5.25 6.83
C TRP A 358 -17.42 6.45 6.15
N TYR A 359 -17.19 6.31 4.87
CA TYR A 359 -16.81 7.42 4.01
C TYR A 359 -17.44 7.31 2.63
N VAL A 360 -17.52 8.46 1.97
CA VAL A 360 -17.88 8.58 0.56
C VAL A 360 -16.84 9.46 -0.12
N GLN A 361 -16.24 8.94 -1.20
CA GLN A 361 -15.28 9.64 -2.04
C GLN A 361 -15.81 9.70 -3.46
N THR A 362 -15.67 10.86 -4.08
CA THR A 362 -15.94 11.05 -5.50
C THR A 362 -14.80 11.80 -6.17
N ALA A 363 -14.52 11.46 -7.41
CA ALA A 363 -13.55 12.18 -8.23
C ALA A 363 -14.00 12.20 -9.70
N TYR A 364 -13.51 13.17 -10.44
CA TYR A 364 -13.89 13.33 -11.84
C TYR A 364 -12.69 13.76 -12.68
N ARG A 365 -12.30 12.91 -13.63
CA ARG A 365 -11.23 13.21 -14.57
C ARG A 365 -11.71 14.18 -15.63
N LEU A 366 -11.11 15.38 -15.66
CA LEU A 366 -11.53 16.48 -16.53
C LEU A 366 -11.16 16.21 -17.99
N PRO A 367 -12.12 15.99 -18.90
CA PRO A 367 -11.83 15.61 -20.27
C PRO A 367 -11.22 16.75 -21.10
N TRP A 368 -11.50 18.01 -20.74
CA TRP A 368 -11.05 19.22 -21.47
C TRP A 368 -9.65 19.70 -21.08
N LEU A 369 -9.04 19.14 -20.01
CA LEU A 369 -7.66 19.43 -19.58
C LEU A 369 -6.74 18.27 -19.89
N GLN A 370 -6.77 17.74 -21.11
CA GLN A 370 -5.97 16.61 -21.59
C GLN A 370 -6.13 15.35 -20.71
N LYS A 371 -7.19 15.30 -19.91
CA LYS A 371 -7.43 14.23 -18.91
C LYS A 371 -6.32 14.10 -17.85
N LEU A 372 -5.54 15.14 -17.61
CA LEU A 372 -4.46 15.12 -16.61
C LEU A 372 -4.95 15.49 -15.20
N TRP A 373 -6.02 16.23 -15.10
CA TRP A 373 -6.55 16.78 -13.85
C TRP A 373 -7.75 15.97 -13.35
N LYS A 374 -7.71 15.62 -12.04
CA LYS A 374 -8.76 14.84 -11.37
C LYS A 374 -9.07 15.46 -10.00
N PRO A 375 -9.95 16.47 -9.92
CA PRO A 375 -10.48 16.96 -8.65
C PRO A 375 -11.26 15.84 -7.94
N TYR A 376 -11.23 15.88 -6.60
CA TYR A 376 -11.92 14.93 -5.75
C TYR A 376 -12.42 15.58 -4.47
N TYR A 377 -13.39 14.88 -3.86
CA TYR A 377 -13.92 15.17 -2.55
C TYR A 377 -14.15 13.88 -1.78
N ARG A 378 -13.81 13.86 -0.48
CA ARG A 378 -14.17 12.81 0.45
C ARG A 378 -14.79 13.39 1.71
N PHE A 379 -15.91 12.79 2.13
CA PHE A 379 -16.47 12.96 3.46
C PHE A 379 -16.31 11.67 4.22
N GLU A 380 -15.92 11.75 5.49
CA GLU A 380 -15.75 10.59 6.36
C GLU A 380 -16.27 10.86 7.77
N TYR A 381 -16.72 9.79 8.41
CA TYR A 381 -17.30 9.82 9.74
C TYR A 381 -16.86 8.58 10.52
N ILE A 382 -16.42 8.79 11.78
CA ILE A 382 -16.16 7.72 12.74
C ILE A 382 -16.85 8.09 14.06
N HIS A 383 -17.58 7.13 14.61
CA HIS A 383 -18.20 7.21 15.92
C HIS A 383 -17.78 6.05 16.80
N VAL A 384 -17.15 6.36 17.93
CA VAL A 384 -16.78 5.41 18.98
C VAL A 384 -17.53 5.79 20.26
N PRO A 385 -18.37 4.90 20.83
CA PRO A 385 -19.01 5.13 22.11
C PRO A 385 -17.97 5.30 23.23
N LYS A 386 -18.20 6.21 24.19
CA LYS A 386 -17.34 6.37 25.36
C LYS A 386 -17.23 5.11 26.23
N SER A 387 -18.20 4.23 26.14
CA SER A 387 -18.23 2.92 26.80
C SER A 387 -17.37 1.85 26.11
N ASP A 388 -16.90 2.07 24.87
CA ASP A 388 -16.03 1.13 24.18
C ASP A 388 -14.62 1.18 24.80
N ALA A 389 -14.32 0.21 25.66
CA ALA A 389 -13.05 0.17 26.39
C ALA A 389 -11.84 -0.08 25.47
N ILE A 390 -12.06 -0.66 24.29
CA ILE A 390 -11.01 -1.02 23.32
C ILE A 390 -10.67 0.18 22.44
N PHE A 391 -11.67 0.82 21.83
CA PHE A 391 -11.45 1.86 20.83
C PHE A 391 -11.33 3.28 21.38
N ARG A 392 -11.95 3.58 22.54
CA ARG A 392 -12.07 4.97 23.05
C ARG A 392 -10.74 5.73 23.20
N THR A 393 -9.61 5.03 23.31
CA THR A 393 -8.28 5.63 23.49
C THR A 393 -7.42 5.59 22.24
N VAL A 394 -7.82 4.83 21.23
CA VAL A 394 -7.00 4.60 20.03
C VAL A 394 -7.70 4.97 18.71
N VAL A 395 -9.02 5.11 18.73
CA VAL A 395 -9.82 5.53 17.59
C VAL A 395 -10.56 6.82 17.90
N PRO A 396 -10.30 7.91 17.17
CA PRO A 396 -10.99 9.19 17.39
C PRO A 396 -12.43 9.14 16.89
N THR A 397 -13.33 9.85 17.56
CA THR A 397 -14.65 10.17 17.02
C THR A 397 -14.58 11.52 16.32
N PHE A 398 -14.93 11.56 15.03
CA PHE A 398 -14.87 12.76 14.21
C PHE A 398 -15.76 12.66 12.97
N HIS A 399 -15.92 13.79 12.30
CA HIS A 399 -16.27 13.86 10.88
C HIS A 399 -15.30 14.77 10.16
N ALA A 400 -15.06 14.49 8.90
CA ALA A 400 -14.07 15.21 8.11
C ALA A 400 -14.51 15.44 6.68
N SER A 401 -14.02 16.54 6.11
CA SER A 401 -14.09 16.84 4.68
C SER A 401 -12.69 16.99 4.13
N THR A 402 -12.43 16.33 3.02
CA THR A 402 -11.18 16.38 2.28
C THR A 402 -11.48 16.80 0.85
N PHE A 403 -10.86 17.90 0.41
CA PHE A 403 -10.94 18.41 -0.95
C PHE A 403 -9.55 18.33 -1.58
N GLY A 404 -9.47 17.90 -2.82
CA GLY A 404 -8.16 17.85 -3.44
C GLY A 404 -8.22 17.76 -4.96
N VAL A 405 -7.03 17.74 -5.53
CA VAL A 405 -6.83 17.56 -6.97
C VAL A 405 -5.58 16.72 -7.20
N ARG A 406 -5.69 15.76 -8.09
CA ARG A 406 -4.58 14.99 -8.65
C ARG A 406 -4.27 15.51 -10.05
N TYR A 407 -2.98 15.74 -10.33
CA TYR A 407 -2.45 16.07 -11.63
C TYR A 407 -1.46 14.99 -12.06
N ASP A 408 -1.79 14.22 -13.10
CA ASP A 408 -0.91 13.19 -13.64
C ASP A 408 0.14 13.82 -14.55
N ILE A 409 1.38 13.92 -14.08
CA ILE A 409 2.52 14.47 -14.84
C ILE A 409 2.85 13.51 -16.00
N THR A 410 2.86 12.22 -15.68
CA THR A 410 3.05 11.11 -16.62
C THR A 410 2.16 9.95 -16.18
N THR A 411 2.18 8.84 -16.93
CA THR A 411 1.55 7.57 -16.53
C THR A 411 2.19 6.93 -15.29
N PHE A 412 3.33 7.45 -14.82
CA PHE A 412 4.10 6.89 -13.71
C PHE A 412 4.30 7.88 -12.55
N ALA A 413 3.89 9.14 -12.70
CA ALA A 413 4.08 10.16 -11.69
C ALA A 413 2.89 11.12 -11.60
N ALA A 414 2.52 11.52 -10.39
CA ALA A 414 1.44 12.44 -10.12
C ALA A 414 1.81 13.45 -9.03
N PHE A 415 1.36 14.70 -9.21
CA PHE A 415 1.25 15.69 -8.14
C PHE A 415 -0.16 15.69 -7.57
N LYS A 416 -0.27 15.82 -6.24
CA LYS A 416 -1.55 15.94 -5.57
C LYS A 416 -1.52 17.08 -4.58
N PHE A 417 -2.66 17.76 -4.47
CA PHE A 417 -2.89 18.80 -3.48
C PHE A 417 -4.19 18.51 -2.75
N GLU A 418 -4.20 18.68 -1.43
CA GLU A 418 -5.34 18.33 -0.59
C GLU A 418 -5.49 19.34 0.53
N TYR A 419 -6.73 19.74 0.81
CA TYR A 419 -7.13 20.44 2.02
C TYR A 419 -7.99 19.51 2.86
N ARG A 420 -7.65 19.37 4.15
CA ARG A 420 -8.37 18.54 5.12
C ARG A 420 -8.94 19.39 6.22
N SER A 421 -10.14 19.05 6.66
CA SER A 421 -10.80 19.66 7.82
C SER A 421 -11.49 18.56 8.64
N TYR A 422 -11.01 18.36 9.87
CA TYR A 422 -11.51 17.37 10.82
C TYR A 422 -12.13 18.06 12.02
N VAL A 423 -13.40 17.78 12.29
CA VAL A 423 -14.11 18.19 13.51
C VAL A 423 -14.14 17.01 14.46
N ARG A 424 -13.34 17.12 15.53
CA ARG A 424 -13.11 16.02 16.49
C ARG A 424 -13.90 16.24 17.77
N ARG A 425 -14.43 15.16 18.36
CA ARG A 425 -15.28 15.25 19.57
C ARG A 425 -14.50 15.66 20.82
N ASP A 426 -13.37 15.01 21.08
CA ASP A 426 -12.63 15.11 22.34
C ASP A 426 -11.18 15.63 22.15
N ALA A 427 -10.93 16.36 21.06
CA ALA A 427 -9.61 16.93 20.71
C ALA A 427 -9.80 18.21 19.88
N PRO A 428 -8.78 19.10 19.79
CA PRO A 428 -8.82 20.26 18.93
C PRO A 428 -9.10 19.90 17.48
N ASN A 429 -9.88 20.73 16.78
CA ASN A 429 -10.12 20.52 15.35
C ASN A 429 -8.81 20.63 14.58
N PHE A 430 -8.69 19.78 13.57
CA PHE A 430 -7.54 19.72 12.70
C PHE A 430 -7.91 20.20 11.30
N TYR A 431 -7.07 21.05 10.73
CA TYR A 431 -7.17 21.42 9.32
C TYR A 431 -5.78 21.77 8.76
N GLY A 432 -5.61 21.56 7.47
CA GLY A 432 -4.34 21.86 6.82
C GLY A 432 -4.35 21.62 5.33
N PHE A 433 -3.29 22.10 4.69
CA PHE A 433 -2.95 21.85 3.29
C PHE A 433 -1.87 20.81 3.19
N PHE A 434 -1.98 19.94 2.20
CA PHE A 434 -1.06 18.85 1.93
C PHE A 434 -0.70 18.84 0.46
N GLY A 435 0.56 18.57 0.17
CA GLY A 435 1.08 18.34 -1.17
C GLY A 435 1.80 17.00 -1.20
N GLN A 436 1.72 16.30 -2.31
CA GLN A 436 2.39 15.02 -2.51
C GLN A 436 2.87 14.89 -3.94
N THR A 437 4.10 14.44 -4.12
CA THR A 437 4.59 13.88 -5.37
C THR A 437 4.67 12.37 -5.19
N SER A 438 3.94 11.63 -6.00
CA SER A 438 3.95 10.16 -5.93
C SER A 438 4.27 9.56 -7.29
N PHE A 439 5.02 8.45 -7.30
CA PHE A 439 5.45 7.80 -8.53
C PHE A 439 5.60 6.29 -8.36
N THR A 440 5.64 5.59 -9.48
CA THR A 440 5.85 4.14 -9.59
C THR A 440 6.94 3.83 -10.60
N PHE A 441 7.62 2.70 -10.46
CA PHE A 441 8.72 2.25 -11.33
C PHE A 441 8.77 0.73 -11.46
#